data_d3e9cfb7567ce8f30935ff20be4ad2b0
#
_entry.id   d3e9cfb7567ce8f30935ff20be4ad2b0
#
_cell.length_a   1.000
_cell.length_b   1.000
_cell.length_c   1.000
_cell.angle_alpha   90.00
_cell.angle_beta   90.00
_cell.angle_gamma   90.00
#
_symmetry.space_group_name_H-M   'P 1'
#
loop_
_entity.id
_entity.type
_entity.pdbx_description
1 polymer ?
#
loop_
_entity_poly.entity_id
_entity_poly.type
_entity_poly.pdbx_seq_one_letter_code
_entity_poly.pdbx_strand_id
1 'polypeptide(L)'
;MKRLMLLLMLTLPVYAQSPPRIPFQSVPDFLKLPPDIYFGEVAGVAVNSRGHIFVFSRGNTTGPAYGAGAAQLLEFGADGKFLREIGHNLYAWSFAHAVKIDPYDNIWVADKGSDMVIKFNTDGRVAMVFGRKLEASDEGTEPLRHPKPPLPPVDGMFRQVTDMAWDGIGNTYISDGYVNSRVAKVDKYGNWLKSWGEPGDGPGQFNTPHSIAVDAQGRVYVADRGNRRIQVFDGEGTFLRQITIDVPVDADARPAIGNKPHATTGAMAPGAPWAVCITPGPHPVLFAADGYPGRIYKLSLDGKVLGMMGESGKQLKQFGWIHEIACPSENELYVAELLNWRVQKLILEPSR
;
A
#
# COMPACT_ATOMS: atom_id res chain seq x y z
N MET A 1 -69.47 -11.51 -0.24
CA MET A 1 -68.45 -10.44 0.05
C MET A 1 -67.21 -11.10 0.67
N LYS A 2 -66.17 -11.34 -0.12
CA LYS A 2 -64.88 -11.87 0.37
C LYS A 2 -63.98 -10.70 0.76
N ARG A 3 -63.63 -10.58 2.04
CA ARG A 3 -62.66 -9.60 2.53
C ARG A 3 -61.24 -10.07 2.18
N LEU A 4 -60.56 -9.32 1.34
CA LEU A 4 -59.14 -9.51 1.02
C LEU A 4 -58.34 -8.85 2.13
N MET A 5 -57.63 -9.66 2.92
CA MET A 5 -56.72 -9.19 3.98
C MET A 5 -55.36 -8.93 3.36
N LEU A 6 -55.01 -7.65 3.18
CA LEU A 6 -53.72 -7.21 2.65
C LEU A 6 -52.70 -7.32 3.76
N LEU A 7 -51.79 -8.32 3.67
CA LEU A 7 -50.69 -8.49 4.59
C LEU A 7 -49.58 -7.51 4.20
N LEU A 8 -49.42 -6.43 4.95
CA LEU A 8 -48.35 -5.46 4.77
C LEU A 8 -47.04 -6.10 5.37
N MET A 9 -46.16 -6.60 4.53
CA MET A 9 -44.82 -6.99 4.96
C MET A 9 -44.00 -5.73 5.22
N LEU A 10 -43.81 -5.39 6.48
CA LEU A 10 -42.83 -4.38 6.92
C LEU A 10 -41.43 -4.97 6.74
N THR A 11 -40.74 -4.56 5.69
CA THR A 11 -39.32 -4.80 5.56
C THR A 11 -38.61 -3.85 6.52
N LEU A 12 -38.14 -4.35 7.66
CA LEU A 12 -37.24 -3.62 8.53
C LEU A 12 -35.92 -3.40 7.76
N PRO A 13 -35.35 -2.18 7.76
CA PRO A 13 -34.03 -1.96 7.19
C PRO A 13 -33.05 -2.81 7.99
N VAL A 14 -32.38 -3.72 7.31
CA VAL A 14 -31.21 -4.42 7.87
C VAL A 14 -30.10 -3.38 7.93
N TYR A 15 -29.92 -2.77 9.09
CA TYR A 15 -28.72 -1.99 9.36
C TYR A 15 -27.54 -2.95 9.26
N ALA A 16 -26.66 -2.71 8.31
CA ALA A 16 -25.40 -3.45 8.23
C ALA A 16 -24.67 -3.28 9.56
N GLN A 17 -24.55 -4.38 10.30
CA GLN A 17 -23.89 -4.37 11.59
C GLN A 17 -22.42 -4.01 11.38
N SER A 18 -21.93 -2.99 12.07
CA SER A 18 -20.51 -2.62 12.01
C SER A 18 -19.65 -3.84 12.36
N PRO A 19 -18.59 -4.12 11.61
CA PRO A 19 -17.70 -5.24 11.91
C PRO A 19 -17.09 -5.07 13.30
N PRO A 20 -16.72 -6.20 13.97
CA PRO A 20 -16.17 -6.14 15.32
C PRO A 20 -14.88 -5.29 15.35
N ARG A 21 -14.69 -4.55 16.44
CA ARG A 21 -13.43 -3.86 16.72
C ARG A 21 -12.39 -4.91 17.16
N ILE A 22 -11.22 -4.90 16.51
CA ILE A 22 -10.09 -5.77 16.87
C ILE A 22 -9.31 -5.08 17.98
N PRO A 23 -9.20 -5.69 19.19
CA PRO A 23 -8.33 -5.17 20.23
C PRO A 23 -6.86 -5.29 19.81
N PHE A 24 -6.08 -4.23 20.04
CA PHE A 24 -4.65 -4.23 19.73
C PHE A 24 -3.89 -3.26 20.63
N GLN A 25 -2.59 -3.45 20.69
CA GLN A 25 -1.66 -2.55 21.34
C GLN A 25 -0.71 -1.96 20.31
N SER A 26 -0.34 -0.70 20.47
CA SER A 26 0.76 -0.07 19.74
C SER A 26 1.96 0.00 20.69
N VAL A 27 3.08 -0.61 20.26
CA VAL A 27 4.33 -0.61 21.04
C VAL A 27 4.95 0.78 20.99
N PRO A 28 5.07 1.50 22.10
CA PRO A 28 5.60 2.87 22.09
C PRO A 28 7.09 2.86 21.73
N ASP A 29 7.49 3.85 20.94
CA ASP A 29 8.89 4.13 20.57
C ASP A 29 9.68 2.88 20.15
N PHE A 30 9.05 2.00 19.36
CA PHE A 30 9.66 0.71 19.02
C PHE A 30 10.94 0.89 18.19
N LEU A 31 10.91 1.70 17.12
CA LEU A 31 12.09 1.97 16.30
C LEU A 31 12.95 3.07 16.95
N LYS A 32 14.23 2.75 17.17
CA LYS A 32 15.22 3.64 17.78
C LYS A 32 16.12 4.24 16.69
N LEU A 33 15.85 5.49 16.34
CA LEU A 33 16.67 6.26 15.42
C LEU A 33 17.95 6.77 16.12
N PRO A 34 19.10 6.86 15.42
CA PRO A 34 20.26 7.58 15.89
C PRO A 34 19.95 9.10 15.97
N PRO A 35 20.73 9.87 16.75
CA PRO A 35 20.42 11.27 17.05
C PRO A 35 20.36 12.20 15.84
N ASP A 36 20.99 11.84 14.74
CA ASP A 36 21.13 12.64 13.52
C ASP A 36 20.21 12.21 12.38
N ILE A 37 19.40 11.17 12.59
CA ILE A 37 18.41 10.68 11.61
C ILE A 37 17.00 10.93 12.15
N TYR A 38 16.15 11.47 11.31
CA TYR A 38 14.73 11.71 11.59
C TYR A 38 13.87 11.15 10.48
N PHE A 39 12.75 10.54 10.84
CA PHE A 39 11.73 10.23 9.85
C PHE A 39 11.11 11.54 9.35
N GLY A 40 10.94 11.64 8.02
CA GLY A 40 9.95 12.50 7.40
C GLY A 40 8.67 11.70 7.15
N GLU A 41 7.96 11.97 6.06
CA GLU A 41 6.85 11.13 5.64
C GLU A 41 7.35 9.69 5.43
N VAL A 42 6.84 8.76 6.23
CA VAL A 42 7.21 7.34 6.09
C VAL A 42 6.28 6.70 5.06
N ALA A 43 6.84 6.45 3.89
CA ALA A 43 6.09 5.93 2.76
C ALA A 43 6.01 4.40 2.74
N GLY A 44 7.03 3.72 3.27
CA GLY A 44 7.11 2.26 3.21
C GLY A 44 7.62 1.61 4.49
N VAL A 45 7.13 0.39 4.76
CA VAL A 45 7.63 -0.49 5.82
C VAL A 45 7.53 -1.94 5.39
N ALA A 46 8.58 -2.72 5.63
CA ALA A 46 8.63 -4.15 5.36
C ALA A 46 9.37 -4.89 6.47
N VAL A 47 9.18 -6.20 6.55
CA VAL A 47 9.85 -7.08 7.51
C VAL A 47 10.39 -8.30 6.78
N ASN A 48 11.65 -8.67 7.04
CA ASN A 48 12.27 -9.85 6.46
C ASN A 48 12.10 -11.10 7.34
N SER A 49 12.60 -12.24 6.85
CA SER A 49 12.49 -13.53 7.56
C SER A 49 13.18 -13.56 8.94
N ARG A 50 14.13 -12.65 9.19
CA ARG A 50 14.83 -12.49 10.47
C ARG A 50 14.13 -11.52 11.43
N GLY A 51 13.00 -10.95 11.02
CA GLY A 51 12.27 -9.93 11.78
C GLY A 51 12.91 -8.53 11.71
N HIS A 52 13.90 -8.29 10.82
CA HIS A 52 14.43 -6.96 10.61
C HIS A 52 13.39 -6.10 9.90
N ILE A 53 13.30 -4.84 10.32
CA ILE A 53 12.34 -3.88 9.80
C ILE A 53 13.06 -2.92 8.85
N PHE A 54 12.49 -2.77 7.65
CA PHE A 54 12.96 -1.83 6.63
C PHE A 54 11.96 -0.70 6.51
N VAL A 55 12.47 0.53 6.53
CA VAL A 55 11.65 1.74 6.47
C VAL A 55 12.12 2.60 5.32
N PHE A 56 11.21 2.92 4.40
CA PHE A 56 11.50 3.83 3.30
C PHE A 56 10.83 5.18 3.54
N SER A 57 11.63 6.17 3.84
CA SER A 57 11.21 7.51 4.26
C SER A 57 11.54 8.55 3.19
N ARG A 58 10.71 9.59 3.12
CA ARG A 58 10.99 10.79 2.30
C ARG A 58 11.96 11.74 2.99
N GLY A 59 12.57 11.33 4.09
CA GLY A 59 13.45 12.18 4.88
C GLY A 59 12.73 13.37 5.51
N ASN A 60 13.46 14.42 5.83
CA ASN A 60 12.91 15.63 6.48
C ASN A 60 12.15 16.57 5.53
N THR A 61 11.64 16.06 4.41
CA THR A 61 10.89 16.85 3.44
C THR A 61 9.41 16.54 3.51
N THR A 62 8.57 17.56 3.42
CA THR A 62 7.11 17.44 3.44
C THR A 62 6.49 17.45 2.05
N GLY A 63 7.29 17.35 1.01
CA GLY A 63 6.86 17.40 -0.38
C GLY A 63 7.81 16.66 -1.29
N PRO A 64 7.51 16.60 -2.59
CA PRO A 64 8.36 15.95 -3.56
C PRO A 64 9.75 16.58 -3.57
N ALA A 65 10.74 15.89 -3.02
CA ALA A 65 12.15 16.27 -3.11
C ALA A 65 12.76 15.70 -4.40
N TYR A 66 12.09 15.94 -5.51
CA TYR A 66 12.56 15.45 -6.78
C TYR A 66 13.97 16.02 -7.07
N GLY A 67 14.89 15.12 -7.37
CA GLY A 67 16.26 15.52 -7.65
C GLY A 67 17.11 15.85 -6.42
N ALA A 68 16.57 15.77 -5.21
CA ALA A 68 17.34 15.80 -3.97
C ALA A 68 17.40 14.40 -3.37
N GLY A 69 18.55 13.99 -2.86
CA GLY A 69 18.75 12.67 -2.23
C GLY A 69 18.15 12.58 -0.83
N ALA A 70 16.91 13.05 -0.65
CA ALA A 70 16.26 13.12 0.65
C ALA A 70 15.62 11.79 1.09
N ALA A 71 15.26 10.90 0.17
CA ALA A 71 14.72 9.59 0.51
C ALA A 71 15.77 8.72 1.18
N GLN A 72 15.37 8.00 2.23
CA GLN A 72 16.25 7.13 3.01
C GLN A 72 15.63 5.76 3.18
N LEU A 73 16.41 4.72 2.93
CA LEU A 73 16.08 3.33 3.21
C LEU A 73 16.85 2.87 4.44
N LEU A 74 16.13 2.69 5.55
CA LEU A 74 16.70 2.39 6.86
C LEU A 74 16.40 0.96 7.27
N GLU A 75 17.37 0.23 7.80
CA GLU A 75 17.22 -1.12 8.36
C GLU A 75 17.36 -1.07 9.88
N PHE A 76 16.40 -1.73 10.56
CA PHE A 76 16.38 -1.92 12.01
C PHE A 76 16.37 -3.41 12.33
N GLY A 77 16.97 -3.79 13.47
CA GLY A 77 16.90 -5.14 13.99
C GLY A 77 15.49 -5.50 14.48
N ALA A 78 15.27 -6.77 14.76
CA ALA A 78 14.00 -7.27 15.32
C ALA A 78 13.67 -6.63 16.69
N ASP A 79 14.66 -6.10 17.39
CA ASP A 79 14.53 -5.35 18.64
C ASP A 79 14.27 -3.85 18.44
N GLY A 80 14.15 -3.40 17.18
CA GLY A 80 13.89 -2.01 16.80
C GLY A 80 15.13 -1.10 16.81
N LYS A 81 16.32 -1.62 17.07
CA LYS A 81 17.54 -0.81 17.01
C LYS A 81 17.97 -0.57 15.57
N PHE A 82 18.38 0.66 15.26
CA PHE A 82 18.95 1.02 13.98
C PHE A 82 20.21 0.19 13.67
N LEU A 83 20.29 -0.33 12.47
CA LEU A 83 21.43 -1.10 12.00
C LEU A 83 22.24 -0.35 10.93
N ARG A 84 21.57 0.14 9.89
CA ARG A 84 22.23 0.84 8.78
C ARG A 84 21.23 1.60 7.90
N GLU A 85 21.78 2.50 7.09
CA GLU A 85 21.12 3.06 5.92
C GLU A 85 21.60 2.31 4.67
N ILE A 86 20.69 1.99 3.76
CA ILE A 86 20.95 1.30 2.50
C ILE A 86 20.83 2.28 1.35
N GLY A 87 21.82 2.29 0.44
CA GLY A 87 21.82 3.16 -0.73
C GLY A 87 21.90 4.65 -0.38
N HIS A 88 22.69 5.01 0.64
CA HIS A 88 22.93 6.40 1.00
C HIS A 88 23.36 7.23 -0.21
N ASN A 89 22.65 8.35 -0.45
CA ASN A 89 22.85 9.24 -1.61
C ASN A 89 22.71 8.56 -2.99
N LEU A 90 21.97 7.45 -3.10
CA LEU A 90 21.72 6.82 -4.38
C LEU A 90 21.00 7.79 -5.33
N TYR A 91 21.51 7.94 -6.55
CA TYR A 91 20.93 8.83 -7.57
C TYR A 91 19.43 8.57 -7.86
N ALA A 92 19.00 7.32 -7.69
CA ALA A 92 17.60 6.92 -7.87
C ALA A 92 16.66 7.46 -6.78
N TRP A 93 17.18 7.90 -5.63
CA TRP A 93 16.35 8.47 -4.57
C TRP A 93 15.75 9.80 -5.00
N SER A 94 14.43 9.88 -5.03
CA SER A 94 13.71 11.09 -5.46
C SER A 94 12.44 11.29 -4.63
N PHE A 95 11.54 10.27 -4.60
CA PHE A 95 10.31 10.35 -3.82
C PHE A 95 9.88 8.94 -3.40
N ALA A 96 10.28 8.53 -2.21
CA ALA A 96 10.00 7.22 -1.63
C ALA A 96 8.51 6.88 -1.70
N HIS A 97 8.17 5.65 -2.13
CA HIS A 97 6.78 5.23 -2.20
C HIS A 97 6.51 3.90 -1.49
N ALA A 98 7.23 2.83 -1.78
CA ALA A 98 7.04 1.54 -1.13
C ALA A 98 8.37 0.82 -0.89
N VAL A 99 8.43 -0.04 0.14
CA VAL A 99 9.48 -1.02 0.36
C VAL A 99 8.87 -2.38 0.63
N LYS A 100 9.36 -3.41 0.00
CA LYS A 100 8.91 -4.81 0.18
C LYS A 100 10.12 -5.73 0.29
N ILE A 101 9.91 -6.90 0.89
CA ILE A 101 10.91 -7.96 0.99
C ILE A 101 10.41 -9.16 0.20
N ASP A 102 11.23 -9.66 -0.73
CA ASP A 102 10.88 -10.85 -1.50
C ASP A 102 11.12 -12.14 -0.68
N PRO A 103 10.66 -13.31 -1.15
CA PRO A 103 10.83 -14.58 -0.43
C PRO A 103 12.29 -15.01 -0.18
N TYR A 104 13.25 -14.32 -0.79
CA TYR A 104 14.70 -14.55 -0.64
C TYR A 104 15.39 -13.49 0.21
N ASP A 105 14.61 -12.69 0.95
CA ASP A 105 15.08 -11.56 1.76
C ASP A 105 15.75 -10.42 0.96
N ASN A 106 15.57 -10.38 -0.36
CA ASN A 106 16.01 -9.19 -1.10
C ASN A 106 15.05 -8.02 -0.82
N ILE A 107 15.61 -6.83 -0.80
CA ILE A 107 14.91 -5.61 -0.48
C ILE A 107 14.51 -4.92 -1.79
N TRP A 108 13.24 -4.64 -1.96
CA TRP A 108 12.75 -3.96 -3.14
C TRP A 108 12.11 -2.64 -2.77
N VAL A 109 12.34 -1.62 -3.56
CA VAL A 109 11.74 -0.30 -3.37
C VAL A 109 11.12 0.20 -4.65
N ALA A 110 9.99 0.89 -4.52
CA ALA A 110 9.42 1.73 -5.55
C ALA A 110 9.72 3.19 -5.19
N ASP A 111 10.44 3.88 -6.06
CA ASP A 111 10.62 5.32 -5.97
C ASP A 111 9.77 6.00 -7.04
N LYS A 112 8.69 6.63 -6.58
CA LYS A 112 7.71 7.29 -7.45
C LYS A 112 8.30 8.47 -8.21
N GLY A 113 9.25 9.19 -7.60
CA GLY A 113 9.82 10.39 -8.20
C GLY A 113 10.83 10.10 -9.29
N SER A 114 11.51 8.95 -9.22
CA SER A 114 12.45 8.50 -10.26
C SER A 114 11.82 7.55 -11.29
N ASP A 115 10.56 7.17 -11.12
CA ASP A 115 9.90 6.17 -11.97
C ASP A 115 10.60 4.80 -11.97
N MET A 116 11.20 4.43 -10.83
CA MET A 116 12.07 3.26 -10.75
C MET A 116 11.61 2.26 -9.70
N VAL A 117 11.83 0.97 -9.99
CA VAL A 117 11.83 -0.11 -8.99
C VAL A 117 13.24 -0.65 -8.88
N ILE A 118 13.76 -0.73 -7.66
CA ILE A 118 15.15 -1.13 -7.40
C ILE A 118 15.13 -2.33 -6.46
N LYS A 119 15.85 -3.37 -6.86
CA LYS A 119 16.12 -4.54 -6.02
C LYS A 119 17.52 -4.44 -5.44
N PHE A 120 17.62 -4.57 -4.14
CA PHE A 120 18.88 -4.77 -3.43
C PHE A 120 18.96 -6.23 -2.96
N ASN A 121 20.16 -6.77 -2.95
CA ASN A 121 20.41 -8.03 -2.25
C ASN A 121 20.42 -7.82 -0.71
N THR A 122 20.57 -8.90 0.03
CA THR A 122 20.60 -8.88 1.50
C THR A 122 21.75 -8.04 2.09
N ASP A 123 22.83 -7.83 1.33
CA ASP A 123 23.95 -6.96 1.73
C ASP A 123 23.66 -5.48 1.48
N GLY A 124 22.55 -5.15 0.80
CA GLY A 124 22.19 -3.78 0.43
C GLY A 124 22.85 -3.28 -0.86
N ARG A 125 23.34 -4.18 -1.71
CA ARG A 125 23.86 -3.84 -3.03
C ARG A 125 22.77 -3.91 -4.07
N VAL A 126 22.72 -2.95 -4.99
CA VAL A 126 21.78 -2.96 -6.12
C VAL A 126 22.02 -4.21 -6.96
N ALA A 127 20.99 -5.04 -7.09
CA ALA A 127 21.02 -6.29 -7.86
C ALA A 127 20.23 -6.19 -9.17
N MET A 128 19.19 -5.33 -9.22
CA MET A 128 18.33 -5.15 -10.40
C MET A 128 17.64 -3.79 -10.35
N VAL A 129 17.39 -3.23 -11.52
CA VAL A 129 16.67 -1.94 -11.66
C VAL A 129 15.67 -2.06 -12.79
N PHE A 130 14.47 -1.54 -12.57
CA PHE A 130 13.44 -1.37 -13.59
C PHE A 130 13.07 0.10 -13.70
N GLY A 131 12.77 0.54 -14.91
CA GLY A 131 12.48 1.92 -15.19
C GLY A 131 13.74 2.80 -15.25
N ARG A 132 13.52 4.08 -15.43
CA ARG A 132 14.59 5.06 -15.59
C ARG A 132 14.12 6.43 -15.10
N LYS A 133 14.96 7.07 -14.32
CA LYS A 133 14.76 8.49 -13.98
C LYS A 133 14.93 9.34 -15.24
N LEU A 134 13.90 10.13 -15.54
CA LEU A 134 13.94 11.08 -16.65
C LEU A 134 14.67 12.35 -16.20
N GLU A 135 15.47 12.92 -17.11
CA GLU A 135 16.26 14.10 -16.89
C GLU A 135 15.91 15.21 -17.89
N ALA A 136 16.32 16.43 -17.58
CA ALA A 136 16.07 17.59 -18.45
C ALA A 136 16.67 17.46 -19.86
N SER A 137 17.70 16.61 -20.00
CA SER A 137 18.34 16.29 -21.28
C SER A 137 17.53 15.33 -22.15
N ASP A 138 16.54 14.64 -21.61
CA ASP A 138 15.70 13.73 -22.37
C ASP A 138 14.71 14.54 -23.20
N GLU A 139 14.67 14.28 -24.51
CA GLU A 139 13.84 15.06 -25.44
C GLU A 139 12.36 15.00 -25.07
N GLY A 140 11.70 16.12 -25.07
CA GLY A 140 10.27 16.25 -24.73
C GLY A 140 9.96 15.99 -23.26
N THR A 141 10.95 15.92 -22.39
CA THR A 141 10.78 15.69 -20.97
C THR A 141 10.71 16.97 -20.20
N GLU A 142 9.59 17.20 -19.52
CA GLU A 142 9.58 18.06 -18.34
C GLU A 142 9.98 17.20 -17.14
N PRO A 143 11.15 17.39 -16.54
CA PRO A 143 11.55 16.62 -15.37
C PRO A 143 10.45 16.66 -14.32
N LEU A 144 10.07 15.49 -13.77
CA LEU A 144 9.13 15.38 -12.66
C LEU A 144 7.67 15.63 -13.01
N ARG A 145 7.35 15.86 -14.27
CA ARG A 145 5.97 16.02 -14.73
C ARG A 145 5.71 15.09 -15.91
N HIS A 146 4.58 14.42 -15.83
CA HIS A 146 4.09 13.64 -16.96
C HIS A 146 3.05 14.45 -17.72
N PRO A 147 2.98 14.34 -19.05
CA PRO A 147 2.01 15.04 -19.88
C PRO A 147 0.56 14.77 -19.45
N LYS A 148 -0.31 15.73 -19.68
CA LYS A 148 -1.77 15.60 -19.54
C LYS A 148 -2.45 15.95 -20.86
N PRO A 149 -3.18 15.00 -21.49
CA PRO A 149 -3.38 13.60 -21.10
C PRO A 149 -2.07 12.81 -21.10
N PRO A 150 -2.01 11.69 -20.33
CA PRO A 150 -0.79 10.87 -20.29
C PRO A 150 -0.51 10.24 -21.64
N LEU A 151 0.77 10.08 -21.95
CA LEU A 151 1.21 9.32 -23.14
C LEU A 151 0.83 7.85 -22.96
N PRO A 152 0.60 7.11 -24.06
CA PRO A 152 0.39 5.67 -24.00
C PRO A 152 1.49 4.98 -23.19
N PRO A 153 1.18 3.99 -22.35
CA PRO A 153 2.18 3.25 -21.59
C PRO A 153 3.09 2.46 -22.52
N VAL A 154 4.38 2.42 -22.20
CA VAL A 154 5.41 1.67 -22.93
C VAL A 154 5.95 0.60 -21.99
N ASP A 155 6.14 -0.61 -22.49
CA ASP A 155 6.73 -1.70 -21.73
C ASP A 155 8.19 -1.39 -21.37
N GLY A 156 8.57 -1.70 -20.12
CA GLY A 156 9.89 -1.35 -19.58
C GLY A 156 9.99 0.07 -19.00
N MET A 157 8.98 0.93 -19.16
CA MET A 157 8.96 2.29 -18.61
C MET A 157 7.82 2.45 -17.62
N PHE A 158 8.12 2.97 -16.44
CA PHE A 158 7.12 3.34 -15.43
C PHE A 158 6.87 4.84 -15.43
N ARG A 159 5.70 5.22 -14.89
CA ARG A 159 5.36 6.62 -14.64
C ARG A 159 4.68 6.75 -13.30
N GLN A 160 5.46 7.13 -12.29
CA GLN A 160 5.03 7.23 -10.89
C GLN A 160 4.53 5.89 -10.34
N VAL A 161 5.44 4.90 -10.39
CA VAL A 161 5.26 3.54 -9.85
C VAL A 161 4.89 3.56 -8.36
N THR A 162 4.09 2.57 -7.93
CA THR A 162 3.53 2.59 -6.58
C THR A 162 4.01 1.44 -5.69
N ASP A 163 3.89 0.17 -6.11
CA ASP A 163 4.16 -0.96 -5.21
C ASP A 163 4.53 -2.23 -6.01
N MET A 164 4.97 -3.30 -5.35
CA MET A 164 5.29 -4.58 -5.97
C MET A 164 4.97 -5.77 -5.06
N ALA A 165 4.71 -6.92 -5.69
CA ALA A 165 4.49 -8.20 -5.02
C ALA A 165 4.94 -9.38 -5.91
N TRP A 166 5.05 -10.59 -5.36
CA TRP A 166 5.59 -11.76 -6.05
C TRP A 166 4.67 -12.96 -5.94
N ASP A 167 4.67 -13.80 -6.98
CA ASP A 167 4.09 -15.13 -6.91
C ASP A 167 5.11 -16.19 -6.45
N GLY A 168 4.64 -17.43 -6.24
CA GLY A 168 5.46 -18.52 -5.73
C GLY A 168 6.54 -19.03 -6.69
N ILE A 169 6.53 -18.62 -7.96
CA ILE A 169 7.56 -18.98 -8.96
C ILE A 169 8.55 -17.84 -9.25
N GLY A 170 8.35 -16.68 -8.57
CA GLY A 170 9.26 -15.55 -8.58
C GLY A 170 8.93 -14.48 -9.61
N ASN A 171 7.77 -14.51 -10.29
CA ASN A 171 7.36 -13.36 -11.07
C ASN A 171 7.04 -12.19 -10.16
N THR A 172 7.40 -11.00 -10.58
CA THR A 172 7.13 -9.74 -9.89
C THR A 172 5.96 -9.02 -10.58
N TYR A 173 4.99 -8.61 -9.80
CA TYR A 173 3.88 -7.78 -10.22
C TYR A 173 4.09 -6.37 -9.68
N ILE A 174 4.10 -5.37 -10.56
CA ILE A 174 4.43 -3.99 -10.24
C ILE A 174 3.22 -3.11 -10.58
N SER A 175 2.68 -2.42 -9.60
CA SER A 175 1.64 -1.43 -9.84
C SER A 175 2.25 -0.11 -10.31
N ASP A 176 1.90 0.32 -11.52
CA ASP A 176 2.36 1.54 -12.17
C ASP A 176 1.18 2.54 -12.18
N GLY A 177 0.95 3.14 -11.01
CA GLY A 177 -0.38 3.56 -10.59
C GLY A 177 -0.77 4.99 -10.89
N TYR A 178 0.09 6.00 -10.68
CA TYR A 178 -0.37 7.39 -10.70
C TYR A 178 -0.63 7.93 -12.11
N VAL A 179 0.06 7.40 -13.11
CA VAL A 179 -0.06 7.89 -14.50
C VAL A 179 -0.53 6.81 -15.44
N ASN A 180 0.11 5.64 -15.43
CA ASN A 180 -0.18 4.59 -16.40
C ASN A 180 -1.41 3.73 -16.05
N SER A 181 -1.85 3.73 -14.80
CA SER A 181 -3.03 2.97 -14.34
C SER A 181 -3.01 1.49 -14.74
N ARG A 182 -1.87 0.82 -14.53
CA ARG A 182 -1.67 -0.58 -14.94
C ARG A 182 -0.92 -1.39 -13.90
N VAL A 183 -0.89 -2.71 -14.11
CA VAL A 183 0.01 -3.66 -13.46
C VAL A 183 0.95 -4.23 -14.52
N ALA A 184 2.24 -4.22 -14.24
CA ALA A 184 3.26 -4.88 -15.06
C ALA A 184 3.68 -6.20 -14.41
N LYS A 185 3.93 -7.23 -15.23
CA LYS A 185 4.46 -8.53 -14.81
C LYS A 185 5.83 -8.75 -15.43
N VAL A 186 6.81 -9.05 -14.60
CA VAL A 186 8.16 -9.41 -15.02
C VAL A 186 8.54 -10.75 -14.41
N ASP A 187 9.42 -11.51 -15.08
CA ASP A 187 9.90 -12.77 -14.55
C ASP A 187 11.02 -12.56 -13.51
N LYS A 188 11.47 -13.64 -12.87
CA LYS A 188 12.53 -13.61 -11.85
C LYS A 188 13.91 -13.14 -12.38
N TYR A 189 14.07 -13.09 -13.69
CA TYR A 189 15.30 -12.62 -14.35
C TYR A 189 15.21 -11.16 -14.79
N GLY A 190 14.03 -10.53 -14.61
CA GLY A 190 13.76 -9.15 -15.00
C GLY A 190 13.24 -8.98 -16.42
N ASN A 191 12.89 -10.05 -17.12
CA ASN A 191 12.28 -9.94 -18.42
C ASN A 191 10.82 -9.50 -18.30
N TRP A 192 10.45 -8.51 -19.09
CA TRP A 192 9.05 -8.06 -19.18
C TRP A 192 8.21 -9.14 -19.84
N LEU A 193 7.15 -9.57 -19.17
CA LEU A 193 6.24 -10.58 -19.67
C LEU A 193 5.00 -9.97 -20.29
N LYS A 194 4.34 -9.05 -19.57
CA LYS A 194 3.12 -8.38 -20.00
C LYS A 194 2.74 -7.23 -19.08
N SER A 195 1.73 -6.48 -19.45
CA SER A 195 1.01 -5.60 -18.57
C SER A 195 -0.50 -5.65 -18.83
N TRP A 196 -1.30 -5.22 -17.86
CA TRP A 196 -2.74 -5.08 -18.00
C TRP A 196 -3.24 -3.89 -17.19
N GLY A 197 -4.41 -3.41 -17.56
CA GLY A 197 -5.04 -2.25 -16.97
C GLY A 197 -4.91 -1.01 -17.82
N GLU A 198 -5.87 -0.13 -17.65
CA GLU A 198 -5.97 1.18 -18.29
C GLU A 198 -6.75 2.13 -17.37
N PRO A 199 -6.72 3.44 -17.57
CA PRO A 199 -7.53 4.38 -16.80
C PRO A 199 -9.02 4.12 -16.95
N GLY A 200 -9.76 4.08 -15.83
CA GLY A 200 -11.20 3.90 -15.81
C GLY A 200 -11.74 3.30 -14.52
N ASP A 201 -13.02 2.92 -14.51
CA ASP A 201 -13.75 2.37 -13.36
C ASP A 201 -14.39 0.98 -13.62
N GLY A 202 -14.30 0.47 -14.85
CA GLY A 202 -14.75 -0.87 -15.20
C GLY A 202 -13.85 -1.98 -14.64
N PRO A 203 -14.26 -3.27 -14.77
CA PRO A 203 -13.40 -4.41 -14.44
C PRO A 203 -12.10 -4.36 -15.25
N GLY A 204 -10.95 -4.48 -14.57
CA GLY A 204 -9.64 -4.39 -15.21
C GLY A 204 -9.16 -2.96 -15.51
N GLN A 205 -10.00 -1.95 -15.32
CA GLN A 205 -9.61 -0.54 -15.38
C GLN A 205 -9.24 -0.03 -13.98
N PHE A 206 -8.38 0.98 -13.91
CA PHE A 206 -7.87 1.51 -12.63
C PHE A 206 -7.92 3.04 -12.56
N ASN A 207 -8.07 3.48 -11.33
CA ASN A 207 -7.85 4.87 -10.96
C ASN A 207 -6.87 4.90 -9.77
N THR A 208 -5.61 5.08 -10.07
CA THR A 208 -4.51 5.04 -9.09
C THR A 208 -4.42 3.69 -8.37
N PRO A 209 -4.05 2.59 -9.04
CA PRO A 209 -3.63 1.37 -8.36
C PRO A 209 -2.43 1.68 -7.48
N HIS A 210 -2.62 1.59 -6.14
CA HIS A 210 -1.70 2.19 -5.17
C HIS A 210 -0.88 1.18 -4.40
N SER A 211 -1.44 0.02 -4.12
CA SER A 211 -0.74 -1.08 -3.43
C SER A 211 -1.16 -2.41 -4.05
N ILE A 212 -0.30 -3.42 -3.95
CA ILE A 212 -0.49 -4.72 -4.58
C ILE A 212 -0.02 -5.84 -3.65
N ALA A 213 -0.76 -6.95 -3.62
CA ALA A 213 -0.38 -8.16 -2.90
C ALA A 213 -0.70 -9.39 -3.76
N VAL A 214 0.02 -10.49 -3.52
CA VAL A 214 -0.20 -11.78 -4.19
C VAL A 214 -0.38 -12.86 -3.14
N ASP A 215 -1.39 -13.71 -3.31
CA ASP A 215 -1.61 -14.84 -2.41
C ASP A 215 -0.86 -16.11 -2.86
N ALA A 216 -0.89 -17.13 -2.02
CA ALA A 216 -0.20 -18.39 -2.29
C ALA A 216 -0.74 -19.14 -3.53
N GLN A 217 -1.92 -18.80 -4.04
CA GLN A 217 -2.49 -19.32 -5.27
C GLN A 217 -2.10 -18.47 -6.51
N GLY A 218 -1.27 -17.45 -6.34
CA GLY A 218 -0.87 -16.54 -7.42
C GLY A 218 -1.95 -15.54 -7.84
N ARG A 219 -2.99 -15.33 -7.02
CA ARG A 219 -3.99 -14.31 -7.29
C ARG A 219 -3.45 -12.94 -6.87
N VAL A 220 -3.64 -11.97 -7.74
CA VAL A 220 -3.11 -10.61 -7.60
C VAL A 220 -4.21 -9.67 -7.10
N TYR A 221 -4.00 -9.07 -5.94
CA TYR A 221 -4.91 -8.12 -5.29
C TYR A 221 -4.38 -6.72 -5.48
N VAL A 222 -5.11 -5.89 -6.21
CA VAL A 222 -4.71 -4.52 -6.54
C VAL A 222 -5.62 -3.52 -5.82
N ALA A 223 -5.03 -2.70 -4.98
CA ALA A 223 -5.72 -1.60 -4.30
C ALA A 223 -6.00 -0.47 -5.30
N ASP A 224 -7.14 -0.50 -5.97
CA ASP A 224 -7.63 0.51 -6.91
C ASP A 224 -8.22 1.69 -6.12
N ARG A 225 -7.29 2.50 -5.55
CA ARG A 225 -7.57 3.49 -4.52
C ARG A 225 -8.57 4.56 -4.96
N GLY A 226 -8.40 5.10 -6.16
CA GLY A 226 -9.29 6.14 -6.67
C GLY A 226 -10.71 5.64 -6.94
N ASN A 227 -10.88 4.35 -7.20
CA ASN A 227 -12.17 3.70 -7.41
C ASN A 227 -12.73 3.04 -6.13
N ARG A 228 -12.04 3.19 -4.99
CA ARG A 228 -12.48 2.70 -3.68
C ARG A 228 -12.76 1.19 -3.65
N ARG A 229 -11.89 0.40 -4.28
CA ARG A 229 -12.04 -1.06 -4.36
C ARG A 229 -10.68 -1.77 -4.39
N ILE A 230 -10.68 -3.06 -4.09
CA ILE A 230 -9.57 -3.97 -4.39
C ILE A 230 -10.03 -4.85 -5.53
N GLN A 231 -9.32 -4.87 -6.64
CA GLN A 231 -9.58 -5.79 -7.74
C GLN A 231 -8.67 -7.02 -7.60
N VAL A 232 -9.23 -8.20 -7.88
CA VAL A 232 -8.52 -9.48 -7.81
C VAL A 232 -8.43 -10.08 -9.20
N PHE A 233 -7.22 -10.45 -9.58
CA PHE A 233 -6.89 -11.05 -10.88
C PHE A 233 -6.23 -12.41 -10.68
N ASP A 234 -6.23 -13.24 -11.70
CA ASP A 234 -5.28 -14.35 -11.77
C ASP A 234 -3.86 -13.84 -12.09
N GLY A 235 -2.88 -14.72 -12.05
CA GLY A 235 -1.48 -14.37 -12.35
C GLY A 235 -1.25 -13.95 -13.81
N GLU A 236 -2.25 -14.07 -14.69
CA GLU A 236 -2.22 -13.65 -16.08
C GLU A 236 -2.99 -12.34 -16.34
N GLY A 237 -3.51 -11.72 -15.27
CA GLY A 237 -4.21 -10.44 -15.37
C GLY A 237 -5.68 -10.56 -15.77
N THR A 238 -6.26 -11.76 -15.74
CA THR A 238 -7.70 -11.95 -15.94
C THR A 238 -8.44 -11.50 -14.70
N PHE A 239 -9.39 -10.58 -14.85
CA PHE A 239 -10.24 -10.13 -13.73
C PHE A 239 -11.08 -11.28 -13.19
N LEU A 240 -11.02 -11.48 -11.86
CA LEU A 240 -11.78 -12.51 -11.16
C LEU A 240 -12.95 -11.92 -10.37
N ARG A 241 -12.72 -10.87 -9.60
CA ARG A 241 -13.70 -10.19 -8.76
C ARG A 241 -13.18 -8.87 -8.21
N GLN A 242 -14.05 -8.12 -7.56
CA GLN A 242 -13.67 -6.97 -6.75
C GLN A 242 -14.16 -7.09 -5.31
N ILE A 243 -13.49 -6.39 -4.41
CA ILE A 243 -13.81 -6.26 -3.00
C ILE A 243 -14.03 -4.78 -2.71
N THR A 244 -15.18 -4.44 -2.12
CA THR A 244 -15.48 -3.09 -1.65
C THR A 244 -15.60 -3.09 -0.14
N ILE A 245 -14.97 -2.13 0.52
CA ILE A 245 -15.00 -2.00 1.98
C ILE A 245 -16.06 -0.95 2.34
N ASP A 246 -17.27 -1.42 2.64
CA ASP A 246 -18.43 -0.58 2.97
C ASP A 246 -18.73 -0.65 4.47
N VAL A 247 -17.86 -0.02 5.26
CA VAL A 247 -18.03 0.06 6.72
C VAL A 247 -18.48 1.48 7.08
N PRO A 248 -19.62 1.63 7.80
CA PRO A 248 -20.10 2.94 8.23
C PRO A 248 -19.03 3.73 8.98
N VAL A 249 -19.04 5.05 8.76
CA VAL A 249 -18.14 5.98 9.46
C VAL A 249 -18.86 6.61 10.63
N ASP A 250 -18.22 6.64 11.78
CA ASP A 250 -18.78 7.26 12.97
C ASP A 250 -19.02 8.77 12.73
N ALA A 251 -20.15 9.28 13.21
CA ALA A 251 -20.59 10.65 12.91
C ALA A 251 -19.59 11.72 13.38
N ASP A 252 -18.81 11.40 14.41
CA ASP A 252 -17.79 12.27 15.01
C ASP A 252 -16.37 12.02 14.47
N ALA A 253 -16.19 11.05 13.57
CA ALA A 253 -14.89 10.78 12.97
C ALA A 253 -14.28 12.05 12.36
N ARG A 254 -12.99 12.26 12.60
CA ARG A 254 -12.23 13.40 12.08
C ARG A 254 -11.01 12.90 11.32
N PRO A 255 -10.63 13.50 10.19
CA PRO A 255 -9.35 13.19 9.55
C PRO A 255 -8.20 13.74 10.39
N ALA A 256 -6.99 13.20 10.17
CA ALA A 256 -5.78 13.68 10.84
C ALA A 256 -5.44 15.13 10.46
N ILE A 257 -5.82 15.54 9.23
CA ILE A 257 -5.68 16.92 8.74
C ILE A 257 -6.99 17.36 8.08
N GLY A 258 -7.39 18.59 8.34
CA GLY A 258 -8.49 19.27 7.66
C GLY A 258 -9.88 18.79 8.02
N ASN A 259 -10.84 19.11 7.15
CA ASN A 259 -12.23 18.77 7.30
C ASN A 259 -12.52 17.34 6.82
N LYS A 260 -13.64 16.79 7.29
CA LYS A 260 -14.11 15.50 6.78
C LYS A 260 -14.23 15.53 5.26
N PRO A 261 -13.74 14.50 4.57
CA PRO A 261 -14.06 14.33 3.16
C PRO A 261 -15.57 14.22 2.96
N HIS A 262 -16.10 14.96 2.01
CA HIS A 262 -17.51 14.89 1.66
C HIS A 262 -17.79 13.86 0.55
N ALA A 263 -16.73 13.42 -0.15
CA ALA A 263 -16.84 12.51 -1.28
C ALA A 263 -17.05 11.06 -0.80
N THR A 264 -17.95 10.37 -1.47
CA THR A 264 -18.14 8.91 -1.33
C THR A 264 -17.27 8.14 -2.31
N THR A 265 -16.52 8.83 -3.15
CA THR A 265 -15.61 8.29 -4.17
C THR A 265 -14.24 8.96 -4.07
N GLY A 266 -13.24 8.35 -4.71
CA GLY A 266 -11.89 8.87 -4.73
C GLY A 266 -11.02 8.42 -3.56
N ALA A 267 -9.75 8.80 -3.58
CA ALA A 267 -8.71 8.28 -2.68
C ALA A 267 -8.93 8.59 -1.20
N MET A 268 -9.71 9.61 -0.86
CA MET A 268 -10.01 9.98 0.52
C MET A 268 -11.40 9.52 0.97
N ALA A 269 -12.11 8.79 0.16
CA ALA A 269 -13.39 8.22 0.58
C ALA A 269 -13.16 7.10 1.61
N PRO A 270 -14.08 6.92 2.57
CA PRO A 270 -13.99 5.81 3.52
C PRO A 270 -13.93 4.47 2.82
N GLY A 271 -13.00 3.61 3.25
CA GLY A 271 -12.78 2.31 2.64
C GLY A 271 -12.00 2.35 1.32
N ALA A 272 -11.49 3.50 0.87
CA ALA A 272 -10.55 3.57 -0.25
C ALA A 272 -9.22 2.93 0.17
N PRO A 273 -8.76 1.83 -0.48
CA PRO A 273 -7.58 1.11 -0.01
C PRO A 273 -6.30 1.85 -0.38
N TRP A 274 -5.57 2.33 0.62
CA TRP A 274 -4.24 2.92 0.44
C TRP A 274 -3.14 1.86 0.48
N ALA A 275 -3.28 0.89 1.37
CA ALA A 275 -2.34 -0.20 1.53
C ALA A 275 -3.09 -1.53 1.61
N VAL A 276 -2.48 -2.58 1.09
CA VAL A 276 -2.93 -3.97 1.23
C VAL A 276 -1.76 -4.87 1.60
N CYS A 277 -2.02 -5.85 2.46
CA CYS A 277 -1.05 -6.84 2.86
C CYS A 277 -1.75 -8.18 3.11
N ILE A 278 -1.20 -9.28 2.60
CA ILE A 278 -1.70 -10.64 2.85
C ILE A 278 -0.72 -11.34 3.80
N THR A 279 -1.25 -11.89 4.90
CA THR A 279 -0.42 -12.62 5.86
C THR A 279 0.08 -13.93 5.29
N PRO A 280 1.29 -14.38 5.66
CA PRO A 280 1.78 -15.71 5.30
C PRO A 280 1.04 -16.81 6.08
N GLY A 281 1.24 -18.06 5.65
CA GLY A 281 0.75 -19.25 6.36
C GLY A 281 -0.50 -19.88 5.76
N PRO A 282 -1.03 -20.93 6.41
CA PRO A 282 -2.11 -21.76 5.86
C PRO A 282 -3.50 -21.10 5.91
N HIS A 283 -3.68 -20.10 6.76
CA HIS A 283 -4.94 -19.35 6.94
C HIS A 283 -4.72 -17.84 6.72
N PRO A 284 -4.38 -17.42 5.48
CA PRO A 284 -4.04 -16.05 5.23
C PRO A 284 -5.25 -15.12 5.36
N VAL A 285 -5.01 -13.92 5.85
CA VAL A 285 -5.96 -12.82 5.87
C VAL A 285 -5.41 -11.64 5.08
N LEU A 286 -6.31 -10.82 4.55
CA LEU A 286 -5.99 -9.59 3.87
C LEU A 286 -6.19 -8.42 4.85
N PHE A 287 -5.15 -7.63 5.08
CA PHE A 287 -5.27 -6.32 5.71
C PHE A 287 -5.35 -5.24 4.65
N ALA A 288 -6.26 -4.28 4.84
CA ALA A 288 -6.37 -3.09 4.02
C ALA A 288 -6.52 -1.85 4.91
N ALA A 289 -5.98 -0.71 4.48
CA ALA A 289 -6.10 0.53 5.23
C ALA A 289 -6.67 1.64 4.36
N ASP A 290 -7.42 2.56 4.98
CA ASP A 290 -7.86 3.80 4.35
C ASP A 290 -7.14 5.04 4.90
N GLY A 291 -7.12 6.12 4.12
CA GLY A 291 -6.59 7.41 4.56
C GLY A 291 -7.58 8.18 5.43
N TYR A 292 -8.87 7.89 5.30
CA TYR A 292 -9.97 8.40 6.11
C TYR A 292 -11.06 7.32 6.24
N PRO A 293 -11.55 7.05 7.43
CA PRO A 293 -11.27 7.68 8.72
C PRO A 293 -10.04 7.13 9.45
N GLY A 294 -9.04 6.59 8.76
CA GLY A 294 -7.79 6.11 9.34
C GLY A 294 -7.92 4.74 9.99
N ARG A 295 -8.53 3.79 9.28
CA ARG A 295 -8.80 2.44 9.77
C ARG A 295 -7.94 1.41 9.06
N ILE A 296 -7.67 0.32 9.76
CA ILE A 296 -7.17 -0.93 9.21
C ILE A 296 -8.29 -1.94 9.29
N TYR A 297 -8.59 -2.58 8.17
CA TYR A 297 -9.59 -3.63 8.04
C TYR A 297 -8.89 -4.97 7.90
N LYS A 298 -9.37 -5.99 8.63
CA LYS A 298 -9.00 -7.38 8.45
C LYS A 298 -10.10 -8.06 7.65
N LEU A 299 -9.72 -8.66 6.53
CA LEU A 299 -10.65 -9.32 5.62
C LEU A 299 -10.22 -10.76 5.37
N SER A 300 -11.19 -11.60 5.05
CA SER A 300 -10.89 -12.87 4.38
C SER A 300 -10.48 -12.60 2.92
N LEU A 301 -9.82 -13.55 2.28
CA LEU A 301 -9.37 -13.37 0.90
C LEU A 301 -10.52 -13.27 -0.11
N ASP A 302 -11.73 -13.68 0.25
CA ASP A 302 -12.96 -13.49 -0.56
C ASP A 302 -13.61 -12.13 -0.35
N GLY A 303 -13.11 -11.32 0.60
CA GLY A 303 -13.51 -9.92 0.79
C GLY A 303 -14.47 -9.66 1.95
N LYS A 304 -14.80 -10.66 2.76
CA LYS A 304 -15.61 -10.44 3.97
C LYS A 304 -14.79 -9.68 5.01
N VAL A 305 -15.31 -8.57 5.52
CA VAL A 305 -14.71 -7.83 6.63
C VAL A 305 -14.88 -8.63 7.93
N LEU A 306 -13.77 -9.09 8.49
CA LEU A 306 -13.70 -9.88 9.73
C LEU A 306 -13.59 -8.98 10.97
N GLY A 307 -13.05 -7.78 10.81
CA GLY A 307 -12.92 -6.81 11.88
C GLY A 307 -12.22 -5.55 11.41
N MET A 308 -12.17 -4.56 12.27
CA MET A 308 -11.47 -3.30 12.00
C MET A 308 -10.80 -2.73 13.26
N MET A 309 -9.82 -1.86 13.07
CA MET A 309 -9.10 -1.19 14.16
C MET A 309 -8.62 0.20 13.73
N GLY A 310 -8.31 1.02 14.72
CA GLY A 310 -7.76 2.35 14.52
C GLY A 310 -8.79 3.43 14.19
N GLU A 311 -8.29 4.63 14.13
CA GLU A 311 -8.99 5.88 13.78
C GLU A 311 -7.96 6.93 13.38
N SER A 312 -8.38 8.02 12.76
CA SER A 312 -7.49 9.15 12.43
C SER A 312 -7.00 9.88 13.67
N GLY A 313 -5.73 10.24 13.70
CA GLY A 313 -5.14 11.06 14.75
C GLY A 313 -3.63 10.90 14.90
N LYS A 314 -3.08 11.46 15.99
CA LYS A 314 -1.64 11.52 16.27
C LYS A 314 -1.19 10.66 17.46
N GLN A 315 -2.13 10.20 18.29
CA GLN A 315 -1.82 9.36 19.44
C GLN A 315 -1.45 7.94 19.01
N LEU A 316 -0.92 7.13 19.92
CA LEU A 316 -0.80 5.69 19.69
C LEU A 316 -2.18 5.09 19.39
N LYS A 317 -2.24 4.10 18.48
CA LYS A 317 -3.48 3.50 17.98
C LYS A 317 -4.33 4.39 17.06
N GLN A 318 -3.93 5.64 16.86
CA GLN A 318 -4.47 6.53 15.84
C GLN A 318 -3.51 6.65 14.66
N PHE A 319 -4.00 6.95 13.48
CA PHE A 319 -3.21 6.95 12.27
C PHE A 319 -3.38 8.23 11.44
N GLY A 320 -2.25 8.70 10.90
CA GLY A 320 -2.18 9.84 10.00
C GLY A 320 -1.78 9.41 8.58
N TRP A 321 -2.73 9.02 7.76
CA TRP A 321 -2.56 8.50 6.41
C TRP A 321 -1.62 7.28 6.36
N ILE A 322 -2.20 6.13 6.64
CA ILE A 322 -1.50 4.85 6.48
C ILE A 322 -1.14 4.68 5.01
N HIS A 323 0.16 4.58 4.73
CA HIS A 323 0.64 4.47 3.36
C HIS A 323 1.07 3.05 2.99
N GLU A 324 1.65 2.33 3.94
CA GLU A 324 2.00 0.92 3.78
C GLU A 324 1.78 0.13 5.08
N ILE A 325 1.50 -1.16 4.94
CA ILE A 325 1.38 -2.13 6.03
C ILE A 325 2.27 -3.33 5.71
N ALA A 326 3.12 -3.72 6.67
CA ALA A 326 3.74 -5.03 6.68
C ALA A 326 3.01 -5.92 7.69
N CYS A 327 2.66 -7.14 7.28
CA CYS A 327 1.90 -8.10 8.08
C CYS A 327 2.65 -9.46 8.17
N PRO A 328 3.76 -9.53 8.94
CA PRO A 328 4.53 -10.76 9.08
C PRO A 328 3.73 -11.90 9.71
N SER A 329 2.66 -11.58 10.42
CA SER A 329 1.68 -12.53 10.93
C SER A 329 0.29 -11.89 11.04
N GLU A 330 -0.71 -12.70 11.36
CA GLU A 330 -2.08 -12.25 11.62
C GLU A 330 -2.17 -11.33 12.86
N ASN A 331 -1.23 -11.49 13.79
CA ASN A 331 -1.26 -10.80 15.09
C ASN A 331 -0.19 -9.71 15.24
N GLU A 332 0.62 -9.48 14.23
CA GLU A 332 1.66 -8.44 14.25
C GLU A 332 1.66 -7.63 12.95
N LEU A 333 1.52 -6.32 13.07
CA LEU A 333 1.57 -5.40 11.94
C LEU A 333 2.58 -4.28 12.19
N TYR A 334 3.18 -3.81 11.11
CA TYR A 334 3.94 -2.57 11.08
C TYR A 334 3.26 -1.61 10.11
N VAL A 335 3.03 -0.39 10.55
CA VAL A 335 2.21 0.60 9.84
C VAL A 335 3.01 1.86 9.60
N ALA A 336 3.25 2.17 8.34
CA ALA A 336 3.93 3.39 7.89
C ALA A 336 2.93 4.54 7.75
N GLU A 337 3.23 5.67 8.36
CA GLU A 337 2.35 6.85 8.37
C GLU A 337 3.03 8.07 7.75
N LEU A 338 2.35 8.69 6.77
CA LEU A 338 2.88 9.91 6.13
C LEU A 338 2.82 11.11 7.07
N LEU A 339 1.66 11.36 7.72
CA LEU A 339 1.43 12.61 8.44
C LEU A 339 2.02 12.64 9.84
N ASN A 340 2.22 11.47 10.44
CA ASN A 340 2.76 11.36 11.78
C ASN A 340 4.28 11.05 11.80
N TRP A 341 4.89 10.89 10.63
CA TRP A 341 6.32 10.67 10.45
C TRP A 341 6.87 9.53 11.30
N ARG A 342 6.17 8.39 11.28
CA ARG A 342 6.52 7.25 12.13
C ARG A 342 6.12 5.92 11.53
N VAL A 343 6.64 4.87 12.12
CA VAL A 343 6.12 3.51 12.01
C VAL A 343 5.54 3.10 13.37
N GLN A 344 4.32 2.56 13.39
CA GLN A 344 3.80 1.90 14.57
C GLN A 344 3.93 0.37 14.43
N LYS A 345 4.44 -0.29 15.46
CA LYS A 345 4.33 -1.74 15.66
C LYS A 345 3.05 -2.03 16.42
N LEU A 346 2.17 -2.83 15.83
CA LEU A 346 0.89 -3.22 16.42
C LEU A 346 0.90 -4.70 16.78
N ILE A 347 0.45 -5.02 17.99
CA ILE A 347 0.21 -6.39 18.45
C ILE A 347 -1.31 -6.55 18.60
N LEU A 348 -1.88 -7.44 17.80
CA LEU A 348 -3.30 -7.73 17.81
C LEU A 348 -3.58 -8.84 18.81
N GLU A 349 -4.64 -8.68 19.60
CA GLU A 349 -5.10 -9.75 20.49
C GLU A 349 -5.80 -10.82 19.66
N PRO A 350 -5.58 -12.11 19.97
CA PRO A 350 -6.29 -13.20 19.30
C PRO A 350 -7.79 -12.98 19.37
N SER A 351 -8.50 -13.20 18.28
CA SER A 351 -9.97 -13.25 18.29
C SER A 351 -10.41 -14.36 19.24
N ARG A 352 -11.20 -14.03 20.27
CA ARG A 352 -11.77 -15.02 21.19
C ARG A 352 -12.80 -15.89 20.48
#